data_b00445aca621c7d85a4835654fa4a84f
#
_entry.id   b00445aca621c7d85a4835654fa4a84f
#
_cell.length_a   1.000
_cell.length_b   1.000
_cell.length_c   1.000
_cell.angle_alpha   90.00
_cell.angle_beta   90.00
_cell.angle_gamma   90.00
#
_symmetry.space_group_name_H-M   'P 1'
#
loop_
_entity.id
_entity.type
_entity.pdbx_description
1 polymer ?
#
loop_
_entity_poly.entity_id
_entity_poly.type
_entity_poly.pdbx_seq_one_letter_code
_entity_poly.pdbx_strand_id
1 'polypeptide(L)'
;VLCGAKLRAKRELVGLTVEELANECGCDWHDVRSLEEPWRGVAVSDDVAVAVGVCLDELQERLSRALDYVLDVYEEFAGFAQEGPQVIVMPYYRDQAEYDEYGSGKGCFSFVNAAIRACLAAFDDIGVPTSLYYPAEDEGLHAMRTKLRTMGDIE
;
A
#
# COMPACT_ATOMS: atom_id res chain seq x y z
N VAL A 1 19.52 -4.29 15.32
CA VAL A 1 18.60 -3.15 15.16
C VAL A 1 18.67 -2.65 13.72
N LEU A 2 17.51 -2.47 13.10
CA LEU A 2 17.44 -1.97 11.74
C LEU A 2 17.67 -0.46 11.71
N CYS A 3 18.67 -0.01 10.95
CA CYS A 3 18.98 1.42 10.83
C CYS A 3 19.64 1.75 9.48
N GLY A 4 19.85 3.03 9.25
CA GLY A 4 20.53 3.54 8.06
C GLY A 4 19.79 3.26 6.76
N ALA A 5 20.54 3.00 5.71
CA ALA A 5 20.02 2.81 4.36
C ALA A 5 19.00 1.66 4.24
N LYS A 6 19.18 0.60 5.02
CA LYS A 6 18.26 -0.54 4.99
C LYS A 6 16.89 -0.19 5.55
N LEU A 7 16.84 0.59 6.64
CA LEU A 7 15.57 1.09 7.19
C LEU A 7 14.87 2.00 6.19
N ARG A 8 15.60 2.93 5.61
CA ARG A 8 15.08 3.82 4.56
C ARG A 8 14.53 3.05 3.38
N ALA A 9 15.27 2.08 2.85
CA ALA A 9 14.84 1.26 1.74
C ALA A 9 13.55 0.49 2.05
N LYS A 10 13.42 -0.08 3.24
CA LYS A 10 12.19 -0.74 3.68
C LYS A 10 11.01 0.22 3.80
N ARG A 11 11.22 1.42 4.34
CA ARG A 11 10.18 2.46 4.40
C ARG A 11 9.71 2.87 3.01
N GLU A 12 10.63 3.11 2.10
CA GLU A 12 10.31 3.47 0.71
C GLU A 12 9.58 2.34 -0.02
N LEU A 13 9.93 1.08 0.27
CA LEU A 13 9.25 -0.09 -0.30
C LEU A 13 7.76 -0.13 0.08
N VAL A 14 7.43 0.19 1.33
CA VAL A 14 6.01 0.26 1.77
C VAL A 14 5.35 1.62 1.47
N GLY A 15 6.07 2.54 0.84
CA GLY A 15 5.56 3.79 0.29
C GLY A 15 5.34 4.90 1.30
N LEU A 16 5.89 4.79 2.51
CA LEU A 16 5.68 5.77 3.57
C LEU A 16 6.74 6.87 3.58
N THR A 17 6.32 8.10 3.95
CA THR A 17 7.24 9.16 4.36
C THR A 17 7.76 8.89 5.77
N VAL A 18 8.77 9.66 6.20
CA VAL A 18 9.31 9.56 7.58
C VAL A 18 8.22 9.84 8.60
N GLU A 19 7.41 10.88 8.36
CA GLU A 19 6.32 11.29 9.23
C GLU A 19 5.20 10.24 9.31
N GLU A 20 4.83 9.67 8.17
CA GLU A 20 3.81 8.62 8.10
C GLU A 20 4.26 7.36 8.84
N LEU A 21 5.52 6.94 8.68
CA LEU A 21 6.06 5.81 9.43
C LEU A 21 6.09 6.09 10.92
N ALA A 22 6.50 7.29 11.33
CA ALA A 22 6.50 7.69 12.73
C ALA A 22 5.09 7.61 13.34
N ASN A 23 4.08 8.08 12.62
CA ASN A 23 2.67 7.99 13.04
C ASN A 23 2.22 6.53 13.18
N GLU A 24 2.55 5.67 12.23
CA GLU A 24 2.22 4.24 12.29
C GLU A 24 2.89 3.53 13.49
N CYS A 25 4.11 3.91 13.81
CA CYS A 25 4.87 3.34 14.94
C CYS A 25 4.53 3.98 16.29
N GLY A 26 3.83 5.11 16.32
CA GLY A 26 3.58 5.87 17.54
C GLY A 26 4.83 6.53 18.13
N CYS A 27 5.78 6.96 17.31
CA CYS A 27 7.00 7.63 17.72
C CYS A 27 7.17 8.99 17.03
N ASP A 28 8.22 9.72 17.42
CA ASP A 28 8.53 11.01 16.80
C ASP A 28 9.23 10.80 15.45
N TRP A 29 8.90 11.62 14.45
CA TRP A 29 9.55 11.55 13.14
C TRP A 29 11.06 11.81 13.19
N HIS A 30 11.54 12.58 14.18
CA HIS A 30 12.97 12.79 14.39
C HIS A 30 13.68 11.47 14.74
N ASP A 31 13.03 10.56 15.46
CA ASP A 31 13.57 9.25 15.79
C ASP A 31 13.76 8.40 14.54
N VAL A 32 12.75 8.35 13.68
CA VAL A 32 12.83 7.63 12.40
C VAL A 32 13.96 8.19 11.55
N ARG A 33 14.01 9.51 11.42
CA ARG A 33 15.07 10.18 10.64
C ARG A 33 16.46 9.93 11.21
N SER A 34 16.60 9.96 12.53
CA SER A 34 17.88 9.67 13.20
C SER A 34 18.33 8.23 13.02
N LEU A 35 17.39 7.28 12.96
CA LEU A 35 17.69 5.88 12.64
C LEU A 35 18.11 5.70 11.18
N GLU A 36 17.52 6.44 10.25
CA GLU A 36 17.91 6.40 8.83
C GLU A 36 19.25 7.09 8.57
N GLU A 37 19.56 8.11 9.34
CA GLU A 37 20.75 8.97 9.19
C GLU A 37 21.66 8.88 10.43
N PRO A 38 22.27 7.69 10.70
CA PRO A 38 23.05 7.49 11.93
C PRO A 38 24.29 8.40 12.03
N TRP A 39 24.76 8.96 10.93
CA TRP A 39 25.86 9.94 10.90
C TRP A 39 25.53 11.26 11.61
N ARG A 40 24.26 11.55 11.88
CA ARG A 40 23.84 12.73 12.64
C ARG A 40 24.23 12.64 14.13
N GLY A 41 24.56 11.43 14.60
CA GLY A 41 25.01 11.20 15.99
C GLY A 41 23.93 11.41 17.04
N VAL A 42 22.65 11.40 16.67
CA VAL A 42 21.52 11.50 17.58
C VAL A 42 21.16 10.09 18.08
N ALA A 43 21.17 9.91 19.39
CA ALA A 43 20.81 8.63 20.00
C ALA A 43 19.28 8.42 19.97
N VAL A 44 18.86 7.24 19.52
CA VAL A 44 17.48 6.76 19.58
C VAL A 44 17.43 5.57 20.53
N SER A 45 16.40 5.48 21.38
CA SER A 45 16.27 4.35 22.28
C SER A 45 16.11 3.03 21.54
N ASP A 46 16.65 1.95 22.09
CA ASP A 46 16.53 0.62 21.49
C ASP A 46 15.08 0.18 21.35
N ASP A 47 14.22 0.55 22.30
CA ASP A 47 12.78 0.23 22.25
C ASP A 47 12.10 0.86 21.04
N VAL A 48 12.40 2.13 20.74
CA VAL A 48 11.87 2.81 19.55
C VAL A 48 12.43 2.19 18.28
N ALA A 49 13.72 1.91 18.24
CA ALA A 49 14.37 1.28 17.07
C ALA A 49 13.77 -0.11 16.77
N VAL A 50 13.52 -0.91 17.79
CA VAL A 50 12.86 -2.22 17.66
C VAL A 50 11.42 -2.04 17.18
N ALA A 51 10.66 -1.11 17.78
CA ALA A 51 9.27 -0.85 17.38
C ALA A 51 9.15 -0.43 15.91
N VAL A 52 10.03 0.41 15.43
CA VAL A 52 10.07 0.83 14.01
C VAL A 52 10.37 -0.35 13.10
N GLY A 53 11.33 -1.20 13.46
CA GLY A 53 11.67 -2.41 12.70
C GLY A 53 10.50 -3.39 12.61
N VAL A 54 9.83 -3.65 13.73
CA VAL A 54 8.64 -4.53 13.79
C VAL A 54 7.50 -3.97 12.95
N CYS A 55 7.22 -2.68 13.06
CA CYS A 55 6.18 -2.00 12.28
C CYS A 55 6.43 -2.14 10.77
N LEU A 56 7.67 -1.92 10.32
CA LEU A 56 8.03 -2.08 8.90
C LEU A 56 7.87 -3.51 8.41
N ASP A 57 8.26 -4.50 9.21
CA ASP A 57 8.11 -5.91 8.86
C ASP A 57 6.62 -6.29 8.74
N GLU A 58 5.77 -5.81 9.64
CA GLU A 58 4.31 -6.00 9.58
C GLU A 58 3.69 -5.33 8.34
N LEU A 59 4.10 -4.11 8.01
CA LEU A 59 3.63 -3.40 6.83
C LEU A 59 4.06 -4.11 5.53
N GLN A 60 5.29 -4.59 5.48
CA GLN A 60 5.79 -5.34 4.33
C GLN A 60 5.04 -6.67 4.15
N GLU A 61 4.73 -7.36 5.23
CA GLU A 61 3.93 -8.58 5.19
C GLU A 61 2.50 -8.32 4.73
N ARG A 62 1.88 -7.24 5.21
CA ARG A 62 0.55 -6.82 4.74
C ARG A 62 0.54 -6.48 3.25
N LEU A 63 1.59 -5.83 2.75
CA LEU A 63 1.74 -5.52 1.32
C LEU A 63 1.83 -6.80 0.49
N SER A 64 2.62 -7.77 0.92
CA SER A 64 2.75 -9.06 0.25
C SER A 64 1.43 -9.84 0.23
N ARG A 65 0.72 -9.87 1.36
CA ARG A 65 -0.60 -10.52 1.44
C ARG A 65 -1.65 -9.85 0.56
N ALA A 66 -1.65 -8.53 0.49
CA ALA A 66 -2.55 -7.79 -0.39
C ALA A 66 -2.29 -8.12 -1.86
N LEU A 67 -1.02 -8.21 -2.26
CA LEU A 67 -0.64 -8.59 -3.61
C LEU A 67 -1.07 -10.04 -3.93
N ASP A 68 -0.78 -10.99 -3.05
CA ASP A 68 -1.17 -12.39 -3.23
C ASP A 68 -2.69 -12.53 -3.36
N TYR A 69 -3.45 -11.83 -2.51
CA TYR A 69 -4.92 -11.82 -2.58
C TYR A 69 -5.43 -11.30 -3.93
N VAL A 70 -4.89 -10.21 -4.42
CA VAL A 70 -5.32 -9.62 -5.70
C VAL A 70 -4.99 -10.54 -6.87
N LEU A 71 -3.83 -11.19 -6.85
CA LEU A 71 -3.43 -12.16 -7.88
C LEU A 71 -4.30 -13.42 -7.84
N ASP A 72 -4.60 -13.95 -6.66
CA ASP A 72 -5.49 -15.11 -6.49
C ASP A 72 -6.91 -14.81 -7.01
N VAL A 73 -7.46 -13.64 -6.64
CA VAL A 73 -8.77 -13.19 -7.13
C VAL A 73 -8.76 -13.04 -8.66
N TYR A 74 -7.70 -12.49 -9.22
CA TYR A 74 -7.56 -12.36 -10.67
C TYR A 74 -7.54 -13.73 -11.36
N GLU A 75 -6.77 -14.69 -10.87
CA GLU A 75 -6.69 -16.03 -11.42
C GLU A 75 -8.06 -16.74 -11.38
N GLU A 76 -8.79 -16.58 -10.28
CA GLU A 76 -10.13 -17.12 -10.14
C GLU A 76 -11.10 -16.52 -11.17
N PHE A 77 -11.12 -15.19 -11.32
CA PHE A 77 -11.95 -14.52 -12.33
C PHE A 77 -11.52 -14.83 -13.76
N ALA A 78 -10.23 -14.92 -14.04
CA ALA A 78 -9.73 -15.28 -15.37
C ALA A 78 -10.15 -16.70 -15.78
N GLY A 79 -10.29 -17.61 -14.83
CA GLY A 79 -10.82 -18.96 -15.07
C GLY A 79 -12.29 -19.00 -15.49
N PHE A 80 -13.08 -17.98 -15.14
CA PHE A 80 -14.50 -17.86 -15.48
C PHE A 80 -14.77 -17.01 -16.72
N ALA A 81 -13.84 -16.16 -17.13
CA ALA A 81 -14.02 -15.28 -18.27
C ALA A 81 -13.71 -16.02 -19.58
N GLN A 82 -14.74 -16.24 -20.39
CA GLN A 82 -14.60 -16.99 -21.64
C GLN A 82 -14.21 -16.17 -22.86
N GLU A 83 -14.24 -14.83 -22.82
CA GLU A 83 -13.98 -13.99 -24.01
C GLU A 83 -13.35 -12.63 -23.69
N GLY A 84 -12.24 -12.34 -24.37
CA GLY A 84 -11.64 -11.01 -24.55
C GLY A 84 -10.62 -10.59 -23.48
N PRO A 85 -9.84 -9.55 -23.75
CA PRO A 85 -8.88 -9.01 -22.80
C PRO A 85 -9.61 -8.35 -21.64
N GLN A 86 -9.37 -8.83 -20.41
CA GLN A 86 -9.86 -8.19 -19.21
C GLN A 86 -8.92 -7.05 -18.82
N VAL A 87 -9.47 -5.88 -18.63
CA VAL A 87 -8.75 -4.73 -18.07
C VAL A 87 -9.00 -4.69 -16.57
N ILE A 88 -7.92 -4.77 -15.80
CA ILE A 88 -7.99 -4.59 -14.34
C ILE A 88 -8.01 -3.10 -14.04
N VAL A 89 -9.05 -2.66 -13.33
CA VAL A 89 -9.25 -1.25 -12.96
C VAL A 89 -9.05 -1.09 -11.47
N MET A 90 -8.12 -0.22 -11.06
CA MET A 90 -7.77 0.00 -9.66
C MET A 90 -7.81 1.49 -9.32
N PRO A 91 -8.25 1.87 -8.10
CA PRO A 91 -8.17 3.25 -7.65
C PRO A 91 -6.74 3.61 -7.28
N TYR A 92 -6.37 4.85 -7.53
CA TYR A 92 -5.12 5.46 -7.09
C TYR A 92 -5.43 6.80 -6.43
N TYR A 93 -4.95 7.04 -5.23
CA TYR A 93 -5.34 8.20 -4.45
C TYR A 93 -4.30 9.31 -4.56
N ARG A 94 -4.75 10.55 -4.77
CA ARG A 94 -3.86 11.72 -4.89
C ARG A 94 -3.31 12.17 -3.55
N ASP A 95 -4.12 12.03 -2.51
CA ASP A 95 -3.80 12.46 -1.15
C ASP A 95 -4.61 11.70 -0.10
N GLN A 96 -4.33 11.99 1.18
CA GLN A 96 -5.03 11.36 2.30
C GLN A 96 -6.52 11.74 2.34
N ALA A 97 -6.87 12.96 1.97
CA ALA A 97 -8.27 13.42 1.98
C ALA A 97 -9.13 12.62 0.98
N GLU A 98 -8.61 12.39 -0.22
CA GLU A 98 -9.30 11.54 -1.21
C GLU A 98 -9.44 10.10 -0.70
N TYR A 99 -8.41 9.55 -0.07
CA TYR A 99 -8.48 8.22 0.51
C TYR A 99 -9.47 8.12 1.68
N ASP A 100 -9.52 9.12 2.55
CA ASP A 100 -10.47 9.17 3.67
C ASP A 100 -11.92 9.24 3.18
N GLU A 101 -12.16 9.92 2.07
CA GLU A 101 -13.50 10.07 1.49
C GLU A 101 -13.93 8.83 0.67
N TYR A 102 -13.06 8.30 -0.17
CA TYR A 102 -13.40 7.27 -1.16
C TYR A 102 -12.83 5.88 -0.85
N GLY A 103 -11.84 5.78 0.03
CA GLY A 103 -11.21 4.52 0.38
C GLY A 103 -11.88 3.81 1.55
N SER A 104 -11.16 2.88 2.15
CA SER A 104 -11.63 2.15 3.34
C SER A 104 -11.64 2.99 4.62
N GLY A 105 -11.05 4.20 4.58
CA GLY A 105 -10.93 5.11 5.71
C GLY A 105 -9.97 4.65 6.79
N LYS A 106 -9.20 3.60 6.57
CA LYS A 106 -8.22 3.06 7.53
C LYS A 106 -6.81 3.10 6.96
N GLY A 107 -5.91 3.69 7.74
CA GLY A 107 -4.50 3.74 7.41
C GLY A 107 -4.12 4.90 6.49
N CYS A 108 -2.95 4.77 5.91
CA CYS A 108 -2.30 5.79 5.11
C CYS A 108 -2.49 5.52 3.61
N PHE A 109 -2.89 6.54 2.84
CA PHE A 109 -3.05 6.40 1.39
C PHE A 109 -1.75 6.02 0.68
N SER A 110 -0.60 6.45 1.20
CA SER A 110 0.72 6.13 0.64
C SER A 110 1.01 4.64 0.66
N PHE A 111 0.61 3.93 1.72
CA PHE A 111 0.72 2.48 1.81
C PHE A 111 -0.22 1.78 0.81
N VAL A 112 -1.46 2.25 0.70
CA VAL A 112 -2.44 1.69 -0.25
C VAL A 112 -1.95 1.88 -1.69
N ASN A 113 -1.45 3.06 -2.02
CA ASN A 113 -0.86 3.32 -3.33
C ASN A 113 0.38 2.46 -3.61
N ALA A 114 1.19 2.17 -2.59
CA ALA A 114 2.32 1.24 -2.73
C ALA A 114 1.83 -0.18 -3.09
N ALA A 115 0.75 -0.64 -2.46
CA ALA A 115 0.12 -1.92 -2.79
C ALA A 115 -0.43 -1.92 -4.23
N ILE A 116 -1.08 -0.83 -4.66
CA ILE A 116 -1.57 -0.67 -6.03
C ILE A 116 -0.42 -0.69 -7.04
N ARG A 117 0.69 0.00 -6.77
CA ARG A 117 1.88 -0.04 -7.64
C ARG A 117 2.48 -1.44 -7.73
N ALA A 118 2.52 -2.19 -6.64
CA ALA A 118 2.99 -3.57 -6.65
C ALA A 118 2.08 -4.48 -7.51
N CYS A 119 0.77 -4.31 -7.41
CA CYS A 119 -0.20 -5.03 -8.25
C CYS A 119 -0.05 -4.65 -9.73
N LEU A 120 0.11 -3.35 -10.03
CA LEU A 120 0.34 -2.86 -11.39
C LEU A 120 1.57 -3.52 -12.01
N ALA A 121 2.69 -3.54 -11.29
CA ALA A 121 3.93 -4.17 -11.76
C ALA A 121 3.75 -5.68 -12.00
N ALA A 122 3.04 -6.39 -11.12
CA ALA A 122 2.77 -7.81 -11.25
C ALA A 122 1.87 -8.12 -12.45
N PHE A 123 0.83 -7.32 -12.70
CA PHE A 123 -0.04 -7.48 -13.86
C PHE A 123 0.69 -7.14 -15.18
N ASP A 124 1.53 -6.12 -15.19
CA ASP A 124 2.36 -5.78 -16.35
C ASP A 124 3.30 -6.95 -16.70
N ASP A 125 3.88 -7.59 -15.69
CA ASP A 125 4.81 -8.72 -15.87
C ASP A 125 4.16 -9.94 -16.52
N ILE A 126 2.88 -10.19 -16.25
CA ILE A 126 2.10 -11.27 -16.85
C ILE A 126 1.28 -10.83 -18.09
N GLY A 127 1.46 -9.60 -18.56
CA GLY A 127 0.82 -9.07 -19.76
C GLY A 127 -0.67 -8.74 -19.62
N VAL A 128 -1.16 -8.51 -18.41
CA VAL A 128 -2.56 -8.13 -18.14
C VAL A 128 -2.71 -6.61 -18.23
N PRO A 129 -3.60 -6.08 -19.08
CA PRO A 129 -3.82 -4.66 -19.17
C PRO A 129 -4.46 -4.12 -17.89
N THR A 130 -3.93 -3.00 -17.39
CA THR A 130 -4.39 -2.33 -16.18
C THR A 130 -4.75 -0.87 -16.46
N SER A 131 -5.69 -0.34 -15.72
CA SER A 131 -6.07 1.07 -15.73
C SER A 131 -6.20 1.59 -14.31
N LEU A 132 -5.61 2.74 -14.06
CA LEU A 132 -5.74 3.44 -12.78
C LEU A 132 -6.65 4.65 -12.94
N TYR A 133 -7.41 4.96 -11.90
CA TYR A 133 -8.28 6.13 -11.87
C TYR A 133 -8.21 6.83 -10.51
N TYR A 134 -8.47 8.12 -10.50
CA TYR A 134 -8.65 8.88 -9.26
C TYR A 134 -10.13 8.85 -8.86
N PRO A 135 -10.50 8.36 -7.67
CA PRO A 135 -11.91 8.25 -7.29
C PRO A 135 -12.70 9.56 -7.33
N ALA A 136 -12.07 10.67 -6.97
CA ALA A 136 -12.71 11.99 -7.01
C ALA A 136 -13.01 12.48 -8.44
N GLU A 137 -12.28 11.99 -9.45
CA GLU A 137 -12.50 12.35 -10.86
C GLU A 137 -13.49 11.42 -11.56
N ASP A 138 -13.72 10.23 -11.02
CA ASP A 138 -14.66 9.25 -11.58
C ASP A 138 -15.47 8.55 -10.49
N GLU A 139 -16.33 9.33 -9.84
CA GLU A 139 -17.18 8.84 -8.74
C GLU A 139 -18.14 7.72 -9.19
N GLY A 140 -18.62 7.78 -10.42
CA GLY A 140 -19.51 6.77 -10.99
C GLY A 140 -18.82 5.41 -11.12
N LEU A 141 -17.61 5.38 -11.65
CA LEU A 141 -16.80 4.18 -11.75
C LEU A 141 -16.46 3.62 -10.35
N HIS A 142 -16.09 4.51 -9.44
CA HIS A 142 -15.75 4.11 -8.07
C HIS A 142 -16.96 3.51 -7.33
N ALA A 143 -18.14 4.12 -7.45
CA ALA A 143 -19.37 3.60 -6.86
C ALA A 143 -19.76 2.22 -7.43
N MET A 144 -19.64 2.04 -8.74
CA MET A 144 -19.91 0.76 -9.40
C MET A 144 -18.94 -0.34 -8.91
N ARG A 145 -17.65 -0.03 -8.81
CA ARG A 145 -16.63 -0.96 -8.33
C ARG A 145 -16.85 -1.36 -6.87
N THR A 146 -17.20 -0.42 -6.01
CA THR A 146 -17.51 -0.68 -4.61
C THR A 146 -18.75 -1.56 -4.47
N LYS A 147 -19.78 -1.32 -5.28
CA LYS A 147 -21.00 -2.13 -5.28
C LYS A 147 -20.74 -3.57 -5.71
N LEU A 148 -19.92 -3.78 -6.73
CA LEU A 148 -19.54 -5.13 -7.17
C LEU A 148 -18.75 -5.89 -6.09
N ARG A 149 -17.88 -5.19 -5.36
CA ARG A 149 -17.12 -5.76 -4.25
C ARG A 149 -18.04 -6.22 -3.11
N THR A 150 -19.01 -5.40 -2.71
CA THR A 150 -19.97 -5.75 -1.65
C THR A 150 -20.90 -6.88 -2.04
N MET A 151 -21.20 -7.06 -3.31
CA MET A 151 -21.97 -8.23 -3.79
C MET A 151 -21.17 -9.52 -3.76
N GLY A 152 -19.86 -9.47 -3.95
CA GLY A 152 -18.94 -10.62 -3.82
C GLY A 152 -18.72 -11.06 -2.37
N ASP A 153 -18.85 -10.16 -1.41
CA ASP A 153 -18.69 -10.45 0.02
C ASP A 153 -19.95 -11.11 0.66
N ILE A 154 -21.03 -11.26 -0.10
CA ILE A 154 -22.32 -11.85 0.38
C ILE A 154 -22.46 -13.34 0.02
N GLU A 155 -21.56 -13.89 -0.77
CA GLU A 155 -21.45 -15.32 -1.04
C GLU A 155 -20.38 -16.00 -0.17
#